data_89c2fbf5b1aec987cddbe04df7068f20
#
_entry.id   89c2fbf5b1aec987cddbe04df7068f20
#
_cell.length_a   1.000
_cell.length_b   1.000
_cell.length_c   1.000
_cell.angle_alpha   90.00
_cell.angle_beta   90.00
_cell.angle_gamma   90.00
#
_symmetry.space_group_name_H-M   'P 1'
#
loop_
_entity.id
_entity.type
_entity.pdbx_description
1 polymer ?
#
loop_
_entity_poly.entity_id
_entity_poly.type
_entity_poly.pdbx_seq_one_letter_code
_entity_poly.pdbx_strand_id
1 'polypeptide(L)'
;MIKLNRDTLPSFGPTVTRPTYDRDRLRVGIVHFGVGNFHRVHQGIAIEACLHHPDHEEWGICGVGLMDGPAAREKAEAYRRQDNLYTVTELASQTPHETQIVGAMIEYLHAPGAPEAVLARLADAATRIVSLTITEGGYNIDEVSGEFRLDTPDIRHDLAGGAPRTVFGYIVTALARRRRAGLPPFTVMSCDNLQRNGDISRRCVVSFARAIDADLADWIDKNGAFPNSMVDRIAPQVPEDERRRLVTATGVDDLLAATCETYTSWVVEDRFCAGRPRLELAGVVFSDEVPAYVAVKGRLSNAAHMLMCYPALLMGSRFVDEGMRHPDIPRLLRHFWNLDASRLVDPPSGYSVEAFTEKVIERFANPAIKDQLTRVAHDGASKIVVFHGKTIAQLIANGGDLTREAFLIACFERYLGGIDDEGVPFDVNEPHIGSADWAKLRGGDPLAVLDIEAFRGFGLRGSPRFVAAYQSVAKQLASQGTAATLAQLLAQGRDHEHG
;
A
#
# COMPACT_ATOMS: atom_id res chain seq x y z
N MET A 1 -15.89 29.34 6.97
CA MET A 1 -14.80 28.43 6.60
C MET A 1 -13.47 29.15 6.80
N ILE A 2 -12.55 28.56 7.52
CA ILE A 2 -11.27 29.16 7.89
C ILE A 2 -10.17 28.42 7.09
N LYS A 3 -9.37 29.16 6.32
CA LYS A 3 -8.25 28.58 5.58
C LYS A 3 -7.22 28.04 6.56
N LEU A 4 -6.74 26.81 6.31
CA LEU A 4 -5.75 26.19 7.16
C LEU A 4 -4.37 26.82 6.91
N ASN A 5 -3.79 27.39 7.93
CA ASN A 5 -2.41 27.82 8.01
C ASN A 5 -2.02 28.00 9.47
N ARG A 6 -0.78 28.36 9.75
CA ARG A 6 -0.25 28.53 11.11
C ARG A 6 -0.99 29.58 11.92
N ASP A 7 -1.30 30.72 11.31
CA ASP A 7 -1.94 31.85 12.00
C ASP A 7 -3.38 31.54 12.42
N THR A 8 -4.04 30.63 11.69
CA THR A 8 -5.42 30.24 11.93
C THR A 8 -5.59 29.03 12.85
N LEU A 9 -4.51 28.30 13.19
CA LEU A 9 -4.55 27.15 14.10
C LEU A 9 -5.31 27.42 15.42
N PRO A 10 -5.12 28.56 16.09
CA PRO A 10 -5.85 28.86 17.33
C PRO A 10 -7.36 29.03 17.15
N SER A 11 -7.82 29.29 15.93
CA SER A 11 -9.24 29.58 15.63
C SER A 11 -10.09 28.31 15.48
N PHE A 12 -9.46 27.13 15.38
CA PHE A 12 -10.21 25.88 15.27
C PHE A 12 -10.69 25.39 16.63
N GLY A 13 -11.98 25.03 16.69
CA GLY A 13 -12.65 24.58 17.91
C GLY A 13 -12.25 23.18 18.35
N PRO A 14 -12.80 22.69 19.47
CA PRO A 14 -12.42 21.41 20.10
C PRO A 14 -12.83 20.18 19.27
N THR A 15 -13.63 20.34 18.22
CA THR A 15 -14.01 19.27 17.31
C THR A 15 -12.90 18.88 16.31
N VAL A 16 -11.84 19.68 16.24
CA VAL A 16 -10.66 19.41 15.41
C VAL A 16 -9.43 19.42 16.30
N THR A 17 -8.82 18.25 16.49
CA THR A 17 -7.57 18.12 17.23
C THR A 17 -6.44 18.84 16.49
N ARG A 18 -5.57 19.53 17.20
CA ARG A 18 -4.48 20.32 16.63
C ARG A 18 -3.17 20.09 17.35
N PRO A 19 -2.02 20.37 16.70
CA PRO A 19 -0.71 20.36 17.36
C PRO A 19 -0.69 21.23 18.60
N THR A 20 -0.20 20.68 19.71
CA THR A 20 -0.03 21.40 20.99
C THR A 20 1.44 21.74 21.28
N TYR A 21 2.36 21.16 20.51
CA TYR A 21 3.79 21.40 20.57
C TYR A 21 4.17 22.68 19.79
N ASP A 22 5.32 23.25 20.14
CA ASP A 22 5.87 24.42 19.45
C ASP A 22 6.57 23.99 18.14
N ARG A 23 5.92 24.24 16.99
CA ARG A 23 6.45 23.90 15.67
C ARG A 23 7.74 24.64 15.31
N ASP A 24 8.05 25.79 15.93
CA ASP A 24 9.29 26.54 15.67
C ASP A 24 10.51 25.85 16.25
N ARG A 25 10.32 24.98 17.21
CA ARG A 25 11.39 24.18 17.80
C ARG A 25 11.70 22.91 17.02
N LEU A 26 10.80 22.51 16.12
CA LEU A 26 10.98 21.28 15.36
C LEU A 26 12.18 21.38 14.39
N ARG A 27 12.90 20.27 14.30
CA ARG A 27 13.98 20.04 13.35
C ARG A 27 13.65 18.85 12.44
N VAL A 28 14.10 18.89 11.20
CA VAL A 28 13.92 17.77 10.27
C VAL A 28 14.84 16.61 10.64
N GLY A 29 14.27 15.58 11.22
CA GLY A 29 14.95 14.29 11.46
C GLY A 29 14.61 13.24 10.42
N ILE A 30 13.49 13.44 9.70
CA ILE A 30 12.97 12.51 8.71
C ILE A 30 12.81 13.22 7.37
N VAL A 31 13.38 12.66 6.30
CA VAL A 31 13.08 13.07 4.92
C VAL A 31 12.24 11.98 4.28
N HIS A 32 11.07 12.33 3.74
CA HIS A 32 10.14 11.36 3.17
C HIS A 32 9.94 11.59 1.67
N PHE A 33 10.21 10.56 0.86
CA PHE A 33 9.91 10.54 -0.56
C PHE A 33 8.57 9.89 -0.85
N GLY A 34 7.74 10.56 -1.64
CA GLY A 34 6.44 10.04 -2.05
C GLY A 34 5.29 10.46 -1.14
N VAL A 35 5.18 11.76 -0.83
CA VAL A 35 4.11 12.31 0.01
C VAL A 35 2.76 12.13 -0.67
N GLY A 36 2.17 10.93 -0.52
CA GLY A 36 0.84 10.55 -1.00
C GLY A 36 -0.21 10.59 0.11
N ASN A 37 -1.41 10.05 -0.18
CA ASN A 37 -2.45 9.91 0.84
C ASN A 37 -1.98 8.98 1.96
N PHE A 38 -1.38 7.84 1.62
CA PHE A 38 -0.94 6.86 2.59
C PHE A 38 0.06 7.42 3.60
N HIS A 39 1.13 8.09 3.13
CA HIS A 39 2.09 8.72 4.04
C HIS A 39 1.42 9.67 5.03
N ARG A 40 0.52 10.53 4.53
CA ARG A 40 -0.14 11.56 5.36
C ARG A 40 -1.01 10.98 6.47
N VAL A 41 -1.69 9.87 6.20
CA VAL A 41 -2.61 9.23 7.17
C VAL A 41 -1.96 8.10 7.98
N HIS A 42 -0.73 7.71 7.68
CA HIS A 42 -0.03 6.63 8.36
C HIS A 42 1.21 7.15 9.09
N GLN A 43 2.34 7.28 8.41
CA GLN A 43 3.58 7.76 9.03
C GLN A 43 3.43 9.19 9.58
N GLY A 44 2.76 10.09 8.83
CA GLY A 44 2.52 11.46 9.28
C GLY A 44 1.80 11.53 10.62
N ILE A 45 0.74 10.71 10.79
CA ILE A 45 0.00 10.61 12.07
C ILE A 45 0.85 9.99 13.17
N ALA A 46 1.64 8.96 12.87
CA ALA A 46 2.49 8.33 13.86
C ALA A 46 3.54 9.30 14.41
N ILE A 47 4.16 10.09 13.54
CA ILE A 47 5.11 11.13 13.98
C ILE A 47 4.39 12.26 14.71
N GLU A 48 3.22 12.69 14.23
CA GLU A 48 2.37 13.68 14.94
C GLU A 48 2.14 13.25 16.40
N ALA A 49 1.73 12.00 16.61
CA ALA A 49 1.52 11.46 17.95
C ALA A 49 2.80 11.50 18.81
N CYS A 50 3.95 11.17 18.24
CA CYS A 50 5.23 11.26 18.94
C CYS A 50 5.58 12.70 19.34
N LEU A 51 5.30 13.68 18.50
CA LEU A 51 5.64 15.10 18.74
C LEU A 51 4.86 15.72 19.91
N HIS A 52 3.74 15.14 20.30
CA HIS A 52 3.01 15.55 21.52
C HIS A 52 3.71 15.14 22.82
N HIS A 53 4.76 14.31 22.75
CA HIS A 53 5.56 13.89 23.87
C HIS A 53 6.88 14.68 23.93
N PRO A 54 7.44 14.95 25.13
CA PRO A 54 8.72 15.64 25.26
C PRO A 54 9.85 14.87 24.55
N ASP A 55 10.92 15.60 24.21
CA ASP A 55 12.14 15.07 23.60
C ASP A 55 11.96 14.48 22.18
N HIS A 56 10.97 14.99 21.43
CA HIS A 56 10.73 14.58 20.04
C HIS A 56 10.87 15.72 19.03
N GLU A 57 11.29 16.92 19.41
CA GLU A 57 11.41 18.07 18.51
C GLU A 57 12.37 17.84 17.33
N GLU A 58 13.24 16.85 17.44
CA GLU A 58 14.21 16.49 16.38
C GLU A 58 13.62 15.56 15.28
N TRP A 59 12.32 15.27 15.30
CA TRP A 59 11.69 14.29 14.41
C TRP A 59 10.66 14.89 13.45
N GLY A 60 10.73 16.19 13.20
CA GLY A 60 9.94 16.80 12.13
C GLY A 60 10.22 16.17 10.77
N ILE A 61 9.25 16.24 9.88
CA ILE A 61 9.30 15.63 8.53
C ILE A 61 9.55 16.72 7.48
N CYS A 62 10.51 16.46 6.57
CA CYS A 62 10.59 17.12 5.26
C CYS A 62 10.01 16.16 4.20
N GLY A 63 8.89 16.54 3.61
CA GLY A 63 8.31 15.81 2.49
C GLY A 63 9.01 16.18 1.16
N VAL A 64 9.21 15.18 0.28
CA VAL A 64 9.82 15.38 -1.04
C VAL A 64 8.92 14.81 -2.12
N GLY A 65 8.52 15.66 -3.07
CA GLY A 65 7.80 15.27 -4.28
C GLY A 65 8.76 15.09 -5.45
N LEU A 66 8.77 13.89 -6.04
CA LEU A 66 9.64 13.56 -7.20
C LEU A 66 8.99 13.84 -8.55
N MET A 67 7.67 13.84 -8.62
CA MET A 67 6.94 14.03 -9.87
C MET A 67 7.01 15.49 -10.33
N ASP A 68 7.13 15.69 -11.63
CA ASP A 68 6.95 17.01 -12.25
C ASP A 68 5.56 17.17 -12.87
N GLY A 69 5.25 18.38 -13.27
CA GLY A 69 3.99 18.71 -13.94
C GLY A 69 3.10 19.67 -13.14
N PRO A 70 1.99 20.14 -13.74
CA PRO A 70 1.12 21.14 -13.13
C PRO A 70 0.56 20.72 -11.77
N ALA A 71 0.05 19.49 -11.66
CA ALA A 71 -0.53 18.97 -10.42
C ALA A 71 0.51 18.86 -9.28
N ALA A 72 1.74 18.47 -9.60
CA ALA A 72 2.83 18.39 -8.60
C ALA A 72 3.22 19.79 -8.09
N ARG A 73 3.26 20.79 -8.98
CA ARG A 73 3.53 22.18 -8.61
C ARG A 73 2.39 22.80 -7.80
N GLU A 74 1.13 22.52 -8.18
CA GLU A 74 -0.05 22.93 -7.40
C GLU A 74 -0.04 22.35 -5.99
N LYS A 75 0.30 21.06 -5.86
CA LYS A 75 0.45 20.39 -4.56
C LYS A 75 1.56 21.04 -3.71
N ALA A 76 2.71 21.35 -4.30
CA ALA A 76 3.79 22.05 -3.60
C ALA A 76 3.36 23.44 -3.12
N GLU A 77 2.59 24.16 -3.95
CA GLU A 77 2.04 25.46 -3.58
C GLU A 77 0.99 25.36 -2.48
N ALA A 78 0.17 24.30 -2.48
CA ALA A 78 -0.80 24.04 -1.41
C ALA A 78 -0.08 23.82 -0.06
N TYR A 79 0.98 23.02 -0.03
CA TYR A 79 1.80 22.86 1.17
C TYR A 79 2.40 24.20 1.65
N ARG A 80 2.93 25.00 0.74
CA ARG A 80 3.48 26.31 1.08
C ARG A 80 2.42 27.25 1.68
N ARG A 81 1.20 27.29 1.10
CA ARG A 81 0.09 28.15 1.58
C ARG A 81 -0.44 27.73 2.94
N GLN A 82 -0.31 26.48 3.30
CA GLN A 82 -0.82 25.91 4.55
C GLN A 82 0.29 25.69 5.58
N ASP A 83 1.48 26.26 5.40
CA ASP A 83 2.63 26.05 6.29
C ASP A 83 2.90 24.57 6.56
N ASN A 84 2.71 23.74 5.53
CA ASN A 84 2.80 22.28 5.51
C ASN A 84 1.79 21.55 6.43
N LEU A 85 0.79 22.24 6.92
CA LEU A 85 -0.32 21.66 7.68
C LEU A 85 -1.31 20.97 6.76
N TYR A 86 -1.95 19.94 7.25
CA TYR A 86 -3.07 19.28 6.58
C TYR A 86 -3.97 18.60 7.60
N THR A 87 -5.21 18.31 7.21
CA THR A 87 -6.15 17.56 8.05
C THR A 87 -6.18 16.09 7.69
N VAL A 88 -6.38 15.26 8.70
CA VAL A 88 -6.75 13.86 8.52
C VAL A 88 -8.05 13.61 9.26
N THR A 89 -9.04 13.06 8.54
CA THR A 89 -10.31 12.63 9.13
C THR A 89 -10.37 11.12 9.14
N GLU A 90 -10.50 10.55 10.34
CA GLU A 90 -10.73 9.12 10.53
C GLU A 90 -12.21 8.79 10.35
N LEU A 91 -12.51 7.96 9.34
CA LEU A 91 -13.85 7.60 8.94
C LEU A 91 -14.31 6.36 9.74
N ALA A 92 -14.89 6.58 10.90
CA ALA A 92 -15.54 5.53 11.68
C ALA A 92 -16.80 5.02 10.95
N SER A 93 -17.17 3.76 11.18
CA SER A 93 -18.41 3.17 10.65
C SER A 93 -19.68 3.88 11.17
N GLN A 94 -19.55 4.54 12.33
CA GLN A 94 -20.58 5.38 12.94
C GLN A 94 -20.01 6.78 13.17
N THR A 95 -20.84 7.79 13.08
CA THR A 95 -20.50 9.19 13.42
C THR A 95 -20.46 9.41 14.93
N PRO A 96 -19.67 10.36 15.45
CA PRO A 96 -18.88 11.35 14.71
C PRO A 96 -17.56 10.81 14.18
N HIS A 97 -17.09 11.37 13.04
CA HIS A 97 -15.73 11.17 12.57
C HIS A 97 -14.77 12.07 13.34
N GLU A 98 -13.56 11.59 13.58
CA GLU A 98 -12.51 12.37 14.25
C GLU A 98 -11.63 13.04 13.20
N THR A 99 -11.39 14.34 13.38
CA THR A 99 -10.50 15.12 12.51
C THR A 99 -9.37 15.71 13.31
N GLN A 100 -8.14 15.54 12.84
CA GLN A 100 -6.96 16.16 13.40
C GLN A 100 -6.19 16.97 12.35
N ILE A 101 -5.56 18.06 12.77
CA ILE A 101 -4.57 18.80 11.98
C ILE A 101 -3.21 18.20 12.30
N VAL A 102 -2.51 17.78 11.26
CA VAL A 102 -1.16 17.22 11.34
C VAL A 102 -0.15 18.33 11.07
N GLY A 103 0.74 18.55 12.02
CA GLY A 103 1.79 19.56 11.98
C GLY A 103 3.20 18.97 11.90
N ALA A 104 3.34 17.64 11.89
CA ALA A 104 4.62 16.93 11.89
C ALA A 104 5.47 17.22 10.64
N MET A 105 4.84 17.51 9.50
CA MET A 105 5.56 17.94 8.31
C MET A 105 5.82 19.45 8.37
N ILE A 106 7.09 19.84 8.47
CA ILE A 106 7.52 21.23 8.62
C ILE A 106 8.14 21.82 7.36
N GLU A 107 8.46 20.98 6.39
CA GLU A 107 9.03 21.36 5.11
C GLU A 107 8.47 20.47 3.98
N TYR A 108 8.28 21.04 2.80
CA TYR A 108 7.98 20.28 1.59
C TYR A 108 8.85 20.80 0.43
N LEU A 109 9.57 19.89 -0.22
CA LEU A 109 10.46 20.20 -1.34
C LEU A 109 9.93 19.53 -2.62
N HIS A 110 9.79 20.32 -3.68
CA HIS A 110 9.51 19.81 -5.02
C HIS A 110 10.86 19.55 -5.72
N ALA A 111 11.26 18.28 -5.76
CA ALA A 111 12.60 17.87 -6.19
C ALA A 111 12.99 18.36 -7.61
N PRO A 112 12.11 18.29 -8.64
CA PRO A 112 12.46 18.82 -9.97
C PRO A 112 12.76 20.31 -9.98
N GLY A 113 12.14 21.09 -9.10
CA GLY A 113 12.38 22.54 -9.01
C GLY A 113 13.54 22.95 -8.10
N ALA A 114 13.97 22.06 -7.19
CA ALA A 114 14.99 22.38 -6.19
C ALA A 114 15.85 21.16 -5.81
N PRO A 115 16.53 20.50 -6.77
CA PRO A 115 17.26 19.26 -6.51
C PRO A 115 18.38 19.44 -5.48
N GLU A 116 19.07 20.57 -5.50
CA GLU A 116 20.15 20.84 -4.56
C GLU A 116 19.63 21.06 -3.13
N ALA A 117 18.44 21.64 -2.95
CA ALA A 117 17.82 21.78 -1.63
C ALA A 117 17.49 20.40 -1.03
N VAL A 118 17.00 19.46 -1.84
CA VAL A 118 16.77 18.08 -1.41
C VAL A 118 18.07 17.41 -1.01
N LEU A 119 19.12 17.53 -1.82
CA LEU A 119 20.44 16.97 -1.52
C LEU A 119 21.05 17.58 -0.25
N ALA A 120 20.92 18.89 -0.06
CA ALA A 120 21.38 19.58 1.14
C ALA A 120 20.64 19.08 2.38
N ARG A 121 19.30 18.91 2.30
CA ARG A 121 18.49 18.39 3.40
C ARG A 121 18.85 16.95 3.77
N LEU A 122 19.05 16.07 2.78
CA LEU A 122 19.50 14.70 3.00
C LEU A 122 20.92 14.62 3.60
N ALA A 123 21.81 15.54 3.18
CA ALA A 123 23.18 15.57 3.68
C ALA A 123 23.30 16.22 5.07
N ASP A 124 22.27 16.89 5.56
CA ASP A 124 22.25 17.50 6.90
C ASP A 124 22.46 16.46 8.00
N ALA A 125 23.28 16.78 9.00
CA ALA A 125 23.56 15.89 10.14
C ALA A 125 22.30 15.55 10.93
N ALA A 126 21.31 16.45 10.97
CA ALA A 126 20.04 16.22 11.67
C ALA A 126 19.15 15.19 10.98
N THR A 127 19.32 14.94 9.67
CA THR A 127 18.57 13.89 8.94
C THR A 127 19.08 12.52 9.34
N ARG A 128 18.23 11.73 9.96
CA ARG A 128 18.55 10.40 10.53
C ARG A 128 17.76 9.27 9.87
N ILE A 129 16.60 9.57 9.30
CA ILE A 129 15.76 8.60 8.60
C ILE A 129 15.37 9.17 7.23
N VAL A 130 15.49 8.35 6.20
CA VAL A 130 14.91 8.60 4.87
C VAL A 130 13.84 7.54 4.65
N SER A 131 12.57 7.95 4.58
CA SER A 131 11.45 7.02 4.42
C SER A 131 10.82 7.12 3.04
N LEU A 132 10.26 6.00 2.56
CA LEU A 132 9.81 5.83 1.19
C LEU A 132 8.35 5.35 1.14
N THR A 133 7.53 6.00 0.31
CA THR A 133 6.28 5.47 -0.24
C THR A 133 6.25 5.82 -1.73
N ILE A 134 7.03 5.09 -2.52
CA ILE A 134 7.30 5.37 -3.94
C ILE A 134 6.64 4.38 -4.88
N THR A 135 5.83 3.48 -4.34
CA THR A 135 5.20 2.34 -4.99
C THR A 135 6.21 1.33 -5.57
N GLU A 136 5.73 0.15 -5.93
CA GLU A 136 6.55 -0.97 -6.42
C GLU A 136 7.39 -0.55 -7.64
N GLY A 137 6.77 0.17 -8.59
CA GLY A 137 7.44 0.65 -9.81
C GLY A 137 8.62 1.61 -9.55
N GLY A 138 8.59 2.33 -8.42
CA GLY A 138 9.66 3.27 -8.02
C GLY A 138 10.98 2.60 -7.66
N TYR A 139 10.98 1.28 -7.37
CA TYR A 139 12.19 0.54 -6.99
C TYR A 139 13.06 0.11 -8.17
N ASN A 140 12.56 0.22 -9.39
CA ASN A 140 13.32 -0.15 -10.60
C ASN A 140 13.89 -1.57 -10.57
N ILE A 141 13.12 -2.53 -10.07
CA ILE A 141 13.49 -3.94 -9.98
C ILE A 141 12.97 -4.67 -11.21
N ASP A 142 13.78 -5.56 -11.74
CA ASP A 142 13.34 -6.55 -12.72
C ASP A 142 12.51 -7.63 -12.02
N GLU A 143 11.28 -7.83 -12.44
CA GLU A 143 10.34 -8.74 -11.78
C GLU A 143 10.74 -10.22 -11.86
N VAL A 144 11.53 -10.58 -12.86
CA VAL A 144 11.96 -11.97 -13.07
C VAL A 144 13.21 -12.31 -12.27
N SER A 145 14.25 -11.46 -12.37
CA SER A 145 15.53 -11.68 -11.70
C SER A 145 15.55 -11.15 -10.26
N GLY A 146 14.67 -10.20 -9.93
CA GLY A 146 14.70 -9.47 -8.66
C GLY A 146 15.89 -8.50 -8.54
N GLU A 147 16.63 -8.27 -9.62
CA GLU A 147 17.80 -7.39 -9.63
C GLU A 147 17.41 -5.93 -9.91
N PHE A 148 18.23 -5.01 -9.40
CA PHE A 148 18.04 -3.59 -9.64
C PHE A 148 18.43 -3.24 -11.09
N ARG A 149 17.55 -2.58 -11.82
CA ARG A 149 17.74 -2.22 -13.23
C ARG A 149 18.56 -0.95 -13.35
N LEU A 150 19.80 -1.10 -13.83
CA LEU A 150 20.71 0.02 -14.10
C LEU A 150 20.51 0.65 -15.48
N ASP A 151 19.67 0.09 -16.32
CA ASP A 151 19.51 0.42 -17.73
C ASP A 151 18.31 1.32 -18.03
N THR A 152 17.49 1.68 -17.06
CA THR A 152 16.36 2.59 -17.26
C THR A 152 16.86 4.03 -17.53
N PRO A 153 16.14 4.83 -18.32
CA PRO A 153 16.61 6.16 -18.72
C PRO A 153 16.96 7.07 -17.54
N ASP A 154 16.13 7.13 -16.49
CA ASP A 154 16.36 8.00 -15.35
C ASP A 154 17.50 7.50 -14.46
N ILE A 155 17.66 6.19 -14.28
CA ILE A 155 18.81 5.63 -13.57
C ILE A 155 20.10 5.93 -14.32
N ARG A 156 20.13 5.75 -15.66
CA ARG A 156 21.31 6.12 -16.48
C ARG A 156 21.65 7.60 -16.38
N HIS A 157 20.63 8.46 -16.35
CA HIS A 157 20.83 9.89 -16.18
C HIS A 157 21.52 10.19 -14.84
N ASP A 158 21.04 9.61 -13.76
CA ASP A 158 21.57 9.81 -12.41
C ASP A 158 22.99 9.25 -12.27
N LEU A 159 23.27 8.09 -12.86
CA LEU A 159 24.61 7.49 -12.91
C LEU A 159 25.62 8.34 -13.69
N ALA A 160 25.16 9.10 -14.67
CA ALA A 160 26.01 10.05 -15.43
C ALA A 160 26.36 11.32 -14.64
N GLY A 161 25.87 11.48 -13.41
CA GLY A 161 26.18 12.59 -12.51
C GLY A 161 25.37 13.86 -12.75
N GLY A 162 24.24 13.76 -13.44
CA GLY A 162 23.24 14.84 -13.55
C GLY A 162 22.53 15.13 -12.22
N ALA A 163 21.70 16.18 -12.19
CA ALA A 163 20.80 16.40 -11.06
C ALA A 163 19.88 15.18 -10.89
N PRO A 164 19.79 14.57 -9.70
CA PRO A 164 19.08 13.32 -9.52
C PRO A 164 17.59 13.43 -9.90
N ARG A 165 17.08 12.39 -10.56
CA ARG A 165 15.67 12.21 -10.92
C ARG A 165 15.01 11.14 -10.11
N THR A 166 15.78 10.12 -9.71
CA THR A 166 15.28 8.97 -8.94
C THR A 166 15.59 9.11 -7.46
N VAL A 167 14.80 8.46 -6.63
CA VAL A 167 15.05 8.42 -5.18
C VAL A 167 16.45 7.85 -4.88
N PHE A 168 16.90 6.87 -5.65
CA PHE A 168 18.23 6.24 -5.46
C PHE A 168 19.36 7.19 -5.81
N GLY A 169 19.21 7.99 -6.86
CA GLY A 169 20.15 9.07 -7.20
C GLY A 169 20.30 10.08 -6.06
N TYR A 170 19.17 10.53 -5.47
CA TYR A 170 19.18 11.42 -4.30
C TYR A 170 19.84 10.77 -3.09
N ILE A 171 19.42 9.56 -2.70
CA ILE A 171 19.93 8.86 -1.53
C ILE A 171 21.44 8.62 -1.63
N VAL A 172 21.92 8.06 -2.74
CA VAL A 172 23.34 7.71 -2.90
C VAL A 172 24.21 8.95 -3.01
N THR A 173 23.77 9.98 -3.74
CA THR A 173 24.50 11.26 -3.81
C THR A 173 24.62 11.91 -2.43
N ALA A 174 23.55 11.90 -1.62
CA ALA A 174 23.58 12.43 -0.27
C ALA A 174 24.48 11.61 0.67
N LEU A 175 24.43 10.27 0.59
CA LEU A 175 25.31 9.39 1.35
C LEU A 175 26.78 9.61 1.00
N ALA A 176 27.10 9.83 -0.29
CA ALA A 176 28.46 10.21 -0.71
C ALA A 176 28.92 11.55 -0.12
N ARG A 177 28.01 12.55 -0.03
CA ARG A 177 28.29 13.84 0.63
C ARG A 177 28.53 13.64 2.14
N ARG A 178 27.70 12.87 2.81
CA ARG A 178 27.83 12.56 4.24
C ARG A 178 29.14 11.86 4.55
N ARG A 179 29.49 10.82 3.78
CA ARG A 179 30.78 10.10 3.93
C ARG A 179 31.96 11.05 3.82
N ARG A 180 31.97 11.93 2.81
CA ARG A 180 33.04 12.95 2.64
C ARG A 180 33.09 13.96 3.78
N ALA A 181 31.96 14.28 4.39
CA ALA A 181 31.86 15.14 5.55
C ALA A 181 32.13 14.44 6.89
N GLY A 182 32.46 13.14 6.88
CA GLY A 182 32.66 12.35 8.10
C GLY A 182 31.37 12.08 8.91
N LEU A 183 30.21 12.25 8.30
CA LEU A 183 28.92 12.00 8.94
C LEU A 183 28.50 10.53 8.77
N PRO A 184 27.79 9.94 9.74
CA PRO A 184 27.22 8.59 9.61
C PRO A 184 26.13 8.57 8.53
N PRO A 185 25.81 7.36 7.97
CA PRO A 185 24.64 7.23 7.11
C PRO A 185 23.35 7.45 7.89
N PHE A 186 22.26 7.68 7.18
CA PHE A 186 20.90 7.63 7.71
C PHE A 186 20.28 6.25 7.47
N THR A 187 19.22 5.93 8.21
CA THR A 187 18.38 4.75 7.96
C THR A 187 17.51 4.98 6.74
N VAL A 188 17.42 4.01 5.84
CA VAL A 188 16.45 4.02 4.71
C VAL A 188 15.32 3.07 5.05
N MET A 189 14.11 3.60 5.25
CA MET A 189 12.94 2.88 5.72
C MET A 189 11.83 2.90 4.66
N SER A 190 11.63 1.78 3.99
CA SER A 190 10.50 1.62 3.08
C SER A 190 9.20 1.40 3.86
N CYS A 191 8.14 2.10 3.45
CA CYS A 191 6.76 1.90 3.90
C CYS A 191 5.86 1.48 2.72
N ASP A 192 6.42 0.83 1.71
CA ASP A 192 5.69 0.30 0.55
C ASP A 192 5.26 -1.15 0.78
N ASN A 193 4.22 -1.58 0.07
CA ASN A 193 3.66 -2.94 0.14
C ASN A 193 4.51 -3.99 -0.61
N LEU A 194 5.80 -4.04 -0.34
CA LEU A 194 6.72 -5.04 -0.89
C LEU A 194 7.10 -6.06 0.17
N GLN A 195 7.20 -7.33 -0.21
CA GLN A 195 7.77 -8.34 0.66
C GLN A 195 9.26 -8.03 0.89
N ARG A 196 9.70 -7.97 2.17
CA ARG A 196 11.08 -7.64 2.54
C ARG A 196 11.53 -6.29 1.96
N ASN A 197 10.69 -5.29 2.10
CA ASN A 197 10.88 -3.95 1.52
C ASN A 197 12.19 -3.27 1.96
N GLY A 198 12.67 -3.53 3.17
CA GLY A 198 13.98 -3.07 3.64
C GLY A 198 15.14 -3.73 2.89
N ASP A 199 15.11 -5.06 2.72
CA ASP A 199 16.13 -5.79 1.96
C ASP A 199 16.15 -5.34 0.48
N ILE A 200 14.97 -5.08 -0.10
CA ILE A 200 14.84 -4.54 -1.45
C ILE A 200 15.48 -3.15 -1.53
N SER A 201 15.14 -2.26 -0.58
CA SER A 201 15.72 -0.92 -0.51
C SER A 201 17.25 -0.96 -0.41
N ARG A 202 17.79 -1.85 0.45
CA ARG A 202 19.23 -2.08 0.58
C ARG A 202 19.84 -2.50 -0.74
N ARG A 203 19.25 -3.50 -1.41
CA ARG A 203 19.71 -3.97 -2.73
C ARG A 203 19.77 -2.84 -3.74
N CYS A 204 18.71 -2.05 -3.88
CA CYS A 204 18.63 -0.95 -4.83
C CYS A 204 19.70 0.13 -4.53
N VAL A 205 19.79 0.59 -3.27
CA VAL A 205 20.75 1.64 -2.87
C VAL A 205 22.19 1.17 -3.05
N VAL A 206 22.51 -0.06 -2.62
CA VAL A 206 23.87 -0.63 -2.71
C VAL A 206 24.24 -0.90 -4.17
N SER A 207 23.32 -1.41 -5.01
CA SER A 207 23.57 -1.66 -6.43
C SER A 207 23.81 -0.36 -7.19
N PHE A 208 22.99 0.66 -6.92
CA PHE A 208 23.20 1.99 -7.52
C PHE A 208 24.55 2.59 -7.09
N ALA A 209 24.89 2.54 -5.80
CA ALA A 209 26.16 3.03 -5.28
C ALA A 209 27.34 2.30 -5.91
N ARG A 210 27.26 0.98 -6.05
CA ARG A 210 28.32 0.12 -6.62
C ARG A 210 28.60 0.45 -8.10
N ALA A 211 27.58 0.86 -8.83
CA ALA A 211 27.75 1.31 -10.22
C ALA A 211 28.52 2.64 -10.34
N ILE A 212 28.66 3.41 -9.23
CA ILE A 212 29.42 4.68 -9.19
C ILE A 212 30.77 4.49 -8.49
N ASP A 213 30.77 3.89 -7.30
CA ASP A 213 31.92 3.77 -6.40
C ASP A 213 31.75 2.53 -5.50
N ALA A 214 32.60 1.53 -5.66
CA ALA A 214 32.55 0.28 -4.90
C ALA A 214 32.79 0.51 -3.40
N ASP A 215 33.72 1.42 -3.04
CA ASP A 215 34.03 1.73 -1.64
C ASP A 215 32.88 2.46 -0.95
N LEU A 216 32.13 3.27 -1.70
CA LEU A 216 30.90 3.90 -1.20
C LEU A 216 29.82 2.85 -0.94
N ALA A 217 29.63 1.91 -1.87
CA ALA A 217 28.68 0.81 -1.72
C ALA A 217 28.99 -0.03 -0.49
N ASP A 218 30.22 -0.42 -0.30
CA ASP A 218 30.67 -1.21 0.86
C ASP A 218 30.51 -0.44 2.18
N TRP A 219 30.74 0.88 2.17
CA TRP A 219 30.50 1.72 3.34
C TRP A 219 29.01 1.81 3.68
N ILE A 220 28.14 1.99 2.67
CA ILE A 220 26.67 2.02 2.84
C ILE A 220 26.17 0.67 3.38
N ASP A 221 26.63 -0.41 2.77
CA ASP A 221 26.21 -1.78 3.12
C ASP A 221 26.59 -2.17 4.56
N LYS A 222 27.75 -1.71 5.00
CA LYS A 222 28.28 -2.00 6.35
C LYS A 222 27.67 -1.12 7.45
N ASN A 223 27.42 0.16 7.17
CA ASN A 223 27.09 1.15 8.19
C ASN A 223 25.64 1.66 8.10
N GLY A 224 24.96 1.48 6.97
CA GLY A 224 23.57 1.85 6.77
C GLY A 224 22.60 0.86 7.44
N ALA A 225 21.37 1.30 7.66
CA ALA A 225 20.29 0.46 8.16
C ALA A 225 19.10 0.50 7.20
N PHE A 226 18.48 -0.65 6.99
CA PHE A 226 17.38 -0.87 6.06
C PHE A 226 16.34 -1.79 6.72
N PRO A 227 15.58 -1.30 7.72
CA PRO A 227 14.60 -2.13 8.40
C PRO A 227 13.48 -2.55 7.45
N ASN A 228 13.08 -3.82 7.53
CA ASN A 228 11.84 -4.27 6.93
C ASN A 228 10.66 -3.69 7.71
N SER A 229 9.55 -3.43 7.03
CA SER A 229 8.32 -2.96 7.65
C SER A 229 7.08 -3.61 7.04
N MET A 230 6.03 -3.73 7.84
CA MET A 230 4.67 -4.01 7.39
C MET A 230 3.78 -2.83 7.74
N VAL A 231 3.06 -2.31 6.78
CA VAL A 231 2.14 -1.18 6.91
C VAL A 231 0.75 -1.58 6.46
N ASP A 232 -0.28 -1.14 7.19
CA ASP A 232 -1.67 -1.40 6.82
C ASP A 232 -2.59 -0.28 7.31
N ARG A 233 -3.22 0.40 6.39
CA ARG A 233 -4.31 1.37 6.59
C ARG A 233 -4.97 1.66 5.25
N ILE A 234 -6.30 1.70 5.19
CA ILE A 234 -7.03 2.13 4.01
C ILE A 234 -7.05 3.67 3.98
N ALA A 235 -6.53 4.23 2.88
CA ALA A 235 -6.41 5.67 2.63
C ALA A 235 -7.03 6.00 1.26
N PRO A 236 -8.35 6.21 1.17
CA PRO A 236 -9.00 6.49 -0.10
C PRO A 236 -8.58 7.86 -0.66
N GLN A 237 -8.83 8.06 -1.95
CA GLN A 237 -8.77 9.40 -2.54
C GLN A 237 -9.88 10.27 -1.94
N VAL A 238 -9.59 11.56 -1.81
CA VAL A 238 -10.58 12.56 -1.37
C VAL A 238 -11.04 13.36 -2.59
N PRO A 239 -12.14 12.99 -3.25
CA PRO A 239 -12.68 13.74 -4.36
C PRO A 239 -13.23 15.09 -3.90
N GLU A 240 -13.48 16.00 -4.83
CA GLU A 240 -13.85 17.39 -4.53
C GLU A 240 -15.18 17.53 -3.75
N ASP A 241 -16.15 16.67 -3.99
CA ASP A 241 -17.41 16.62 -3.24
C ASP A 241 -17.18 16.19 -1.79
N GLU A 242 -16.31 15.21 -1.56
CA GLU A 242 -15.93 14.78 -0.22
C GLU A 242 -15.13 15.87 0.50
N ARG A 243 -14.18 16.53 -0.19
CA ARG A 243 -13.47 17.67 0.38
C ARG A 243 -14.43 18.76 0.85
N ARG A 244 -15.43 19.12 0.04
CA ARG A 244 -16.48 20.10 0.43
C ARG A 244 -17.29 19.65 1.62
N ARG A 245 -17.59 18.34 1.71
CA ARG A 245 -18.29 17.76 2.86
C ARG A 245 -17.45 17.90 4.14
N LEU A 246 -16.16 17.58 4.07
CA LEU A 246 -15.23 17.73 5.19
C LEU A 246 -15.11 19.20 5.64
N VAL A 247 -14.97 20.13 4.70
CA VAL A 247 -14.95 21.58 5.00
C VAL A 247 -16.23 22.02 5.71
N THR A 248 -17.38 21.54 5.28
CA THR A 248 -18.66 21.86 5.93
C THR A 248 -18.75 21.29 7.34
N ALA A 249 -18.28 20.07 7.54
CA ALA A 249 -18.34 19.37 8.83
C ALA A 249 -17.35 19.95 9.87
N THR A 250 -16.15 20.34 9.44
CA THR A 250 -15.06 20.77 10.31
C THR A 250 -14.86 22.27 10.40
N GLY A 251 -15.37 23.03 9.41
CA GLY A 251 -15.07 24.45 9.25
C GLY A 251 -13.66 24.75 8.72
N VAL A 252 -12.83 23.72 8.46
CA VAL A 252 -11.43 23.84 8.00
C VAL A 252 -11.40 23.80 6.48
N ASP A 253 -10.94 24.88 5.83
CA ASP A 253 -10.68 24.90 4.38
C ASP A 253 -9.25 24.43 4.13
N ASP A 254 -9.13 23.12 3.84
CA ASP A 254 -7.86 22.44 3.61
C ASP A 254 -7.75 21.93 2.17
N LEU A 255 -6.70 22.38 1.47
CA LEU A 255 -6.38 21.95 0.09
C LEU A 255 -5.77 20.55 0.03
N LEU A 256 -5.30 20.05 1.16
CA LEU A 256 -4.54 18.81 1.29
C LEU A 256 -5.26 17.78 2.18
N ALA A 257 -6.57 17.95 2.42
CA ALA A 257 -7.34 17.05 3.28
C ALA A 257 -7.12 15.58 2.89
N ALA A 258 -6.99 14.74 3.90
CA ALA A 258 -6.87 13.29 3.73
C ALA A 258 -7.87 12.57 4.62
N THR A 259 -8.31 11.40 4.19
CA THR A 259 -9.20 10.53 4.95
C THR A 259 -8.61 9.13 5.07
N CYS A 260 -8.96 8.43 6.14
CA CYS A 260 -8.56 7.05 6.34
C CYS A 260 -9.56 6.31 7.22
N GLU A 261 -9.43 5.00 7.29
CA GLU A 261 -10.10 4.19 8.29
C GLU A 261 -9.50 4.43 9.69
N THR A 262 -10.23 4.02 10.73
CA THR A 262 -9.76 4.08 12.13
C THR A 262 -8.68 3.04 12.43
N TYR A 263 -8.65 1.93 11.68
CA TYR A 263 -7.63 0.90 11.84
C TYR A 263 -6.27 1.38 11.28
N THR A 264 -5.22 1.10 12.01
CA THR A 264 -3.84 1.26 11.56
C THR A 264 -2.98 0.12 12.09
N SER A 265 -2.02 -0.31 11.30
CA SER A 265 -0.98 -1.25 11.74
C SER A 265 0.35 -0.87 11.10
N TRP A 266 1.37 -0.79 11.93
CA TRP A 266 2.74 -0.59 11.49
C TRP A 266 3.67 -1.45 12.33
N VAL A 267 4.35 -2.39 11.67
CA VAL A 267 5.35 -3.26 12.29
C VAL A 267 6.68 -3.01 11.61
N VAL A 268 7.75 -2.82 12.38
CA VAL A 268 9.07 -2.43 11.86
C VAL A 268 10.15 -3.24 12.59
N GLU A 269 11.22 -3.63 11.91
CA GLU A 269 12.45 -4.12 12.55
C GLU A 269 13.14 -2.98 13.31
N ASP A 270 13.58 -3.23 14.55
CA ASP A 270 14.28 -2.20 15.35
C ASP A 270 15.77 -2.09 14.94
N ARG A 271 16.00 -1.73 13.69
CA ARG A 271 17.35 -1.59 13.08
C ARG A 271 17.53 -0.17 12.52
N PHE A 272 18.06 0.72 13.33
CA PHE A 272 18.28 2.14 12.98
C PHE A 272 19.73 2.54 13.28
N CYS A 273 20.43 3.09 12.27
CA CYS A 273 21.86 3.45 12.41
C CYS A 273 22.10 4.84 13.02
N ALA A 274 21.08 5.68 13.13
CA ALA A 274 21.19 7.06 13.63
C ALA A 274 20.11 7.41 14.68
N GLY A 275 19.53 6.39 15.34
CA GLY A 275 18.41 6.55 16.25
C GLY A 275 17.06 6.71 15.55
N ARG A 276 15.98 6.72 16.33
CA ARG A 276 14.60 6.82 15.87
C ARG A 276 13.71 7.51 16.91
N PRO A 277 12.55 8.04 16.50
CA PRO A 277 11.53 8.46 17.46
C PRO A 277 10.96 7.25 18.21
N ARG A 278 10.35 7.49 19.36
CA ARG A 278 9.64 6.45 20.13
C ARG A 278 8.29 6.14 19.49
N LEU A 279 8.33 5.47 18.34
CA LEU A 279 7.15 5.14 17.53
C LEU A 279 6.15 4.24 18.28
N GLU A 280 6.58 3.57 19.34
CA GLU A 280 5.71 2.81 20.27
C GLU A 280 4.61 3.67 20.88
N LEU A 281 4.86 4.97 21.06
CA LEU A 281 3.88 5.95 21.52
C LEU A 281 2.70 6.13 20.54
N ALA A 282 2.93 5.80 19.27
CA ALA A 282 1.93 5.81 18.22
C ALA A 282 1.38 4.40 17.92
N GLY A 283 1.66 3.41 18.75
CA GLY A 283 1.20 2.02 18.56
C GLY A 283 1.98 1.22 17.53
N VAL A 284 3.15 1.69 17.09
CA VAL A 284 4.04 0.93 16.18
C VAL A 284 4.65 -0.24 16.96
N VAL A 285 4.63 -1.41 16.34
CA VAL A 285 5.19 -2.64 16.89
C VAL A 285 6.59 -2.85 16.33
N PHE A 286 7.58 -3.03 17.19
CA PHE A 286 8.91 -3.46 16.79
C PHE A 286 9.05 -4.98 16.91
N SER A 287 9.47 -5.64 15.82
CA SER A 287 9.56 -7.09 15.76
C SER A 287 10.57 -7.55 14.70
N ASP A 288 11.28 -8.64 15.01
CA ASP A 288 12.11 -9.35 14.02
C ASP A 288 11.28 -10.28 13.12
N GLU A 289 9.98 -10.47 13.43
CA GLU A 289 9.05 -11.33 12.69
C GLU A 289 8.25 -10.56 11.60
N VAL A 290 8.73 -9.40 11.14
CA VAL A 290 8.05 -8.59 10.10
C VAL A 290 7.60 -9.42 8.88
N PRO A 291 8.40 -10.38 8.36
CA PRO A 291 7.95 -11.23 7.24
C PRO A 291 6.69 -12.05 7.53
N ALA A 292 6.50 -12.49 8.78
CA ALA A 292 5.30 -13.22 9.19
C ALA A 292 4.06 -12.30 9.20
N TYR A 293 4.19 -11.05 9.70
CA TYR A 293 3.14 -10.04 9.62
C TYR A 293 2.75 -9.71 8.18
N VAL A 294 3.73 -9.56 7.28
CA VAL A 294 3.51 -9.34 5.85
C VAL A 294 2.76 -10.51 5.23
N ALA A 295 3.12 -11.75 5.58
CA ALA A 295 2.46 -12.96 5.09
C ALA A 295 1.00 -13.04 5.56
N VAL A 296 0.74 -12.77 6.85
CA VAL A 296 -0.63 -12.72 7.40
C VAL A 296 -1.46 -11.67 6.66
N LYS A 297 -0.99 -10.42 6.58
CA LYS A 297 -1.70 -9.35 5.87
C LYS A 297 -1.95 -9.72 4.41
N GLY A 298 -0.91 -10.16 3.69
CA GLY A 298 -0.98 -10.47 2.26
C GLY A 298 -1.97 -11.58 1.96
N ARG A 299 -1.88 -12.70 2.69
CA ARG A 299 -2.68 -13.91 2.44
C ARG A 299 -4.07 -13.88 3.05
N LEU A 300 -4.32 -13.05 4.06
CA LEU A 300 -5.64 -13.00 4.71
C LEU A 300 -6.39 -11.72 4.38
N SER A 301 -5.78 -10.53 4.43
CA SER A 301 -6.48 -9.27 4.14
C SER A 301 -6.47 -8.93 2.65
N ASN A 302 -5.29 -8.86 2.01
CA ASN A 302 -5.21 -8.48 0.60
C ASN A 302 -5.82 -9.56 -0.31
N ALA A 303 -5.60 -10.85 -0.01
CA ALA A 303 -6.25 -11.94 -0.72
C ALA A 303 -7.78 -11.89 -0.59
N ALA A 304 -8.31 -11.62 0.61
CA ALA A 304 -9.75 -11.46 0.81
C ALA A 304 -10.34 -10.31 -0.03
N HIS A 305 -9.63 -9.18 -0.14
CA HIS A 305 -10.01 -8.11 -1.05
C HIS A 305 -10.14 -8.59 -2.50
N MET A 306 -9.15 -9.36 -2.99
CA MET A 306 -9.19 -9.90 -4.35
C MET A 306 -10.32 -10.91 -4.52
N LEU A 307 -10.51 -11.81 -3.56
CA LEU A 307 -11.54 -12.85 -3.61
C LEU A 307 -12.95 -12.25 -3.66
N MET A 308 -13.19 -11.14 -2.95
CA MET A 308 -14.51 -10.52 -2.89
C MET A 308 -14.78 -9.53 -4.03
N CYS A 309 -13.74 -8.83 -4.54
CA CYS A 309 -13.99 -7.67 -5.42
C CYS A 309 -14.63 -8.08 -6.75
N TYR A 310 -14.20 -9.16 -7.37
CA TYR A 310 -14.75 -9.59 -8.66
C TYR A 310 -16.19 -10.07 -8.56
N PRO A 311 -16.54 -11.02 -7.67
CA PRO A 311 -17.95 -11.41 -7.55
C PRO A 311 -18.84 -10.25 -7.12
N ALA A 312 -18.38 -9.36 -6.24
CA ALA A 312 -19.16 -8.19 -5.84
C ALA A 312 -19.42 -7.23 -7.02
N LEU A 313 -18.40 -6.94 -7.86
CA LEU A 313 -18.58 -6.16 -9.09
C LEU A 313 -19.56 -6.82 -10.05
N LEU A 314 -19.43 -8.11 -10.29
CA LEU A 314 -20.31 -8.86 -11.18
C LEU A 314 -21.75 -8.91 -10.66
N MET A 315 -21.98 -8.91 -9.36
CA MET A 315 -23.30 -8.80 -8.72
C MET A 315 -23.83 -7.36 -8.63
N GLY A 316 -23.20 -6.37 -9.28
CA GLY A 316 -23.69 -5.00 -9.37
C GLY A 316 -23.22 -4.04 -8.27
N SER A 317 -22.42 -4.49 -7.29
CA SER A 317 -21.84 -3.59 -6.29
C SER A 317 -20.76 -2.69 -6.92
N ARG A 318 -20.58 -1.50 -6.36
CA ARG A 318 -19.54 -0.56 -6.81
C ARG A 318 -18.54 -0.21 -5.69
N PHE A 319 -18.94 -0.39 -4.44
CA PHE A 319 -18.11 -0.18 -3.25
C PHE A 319 -17.93 -1.46 -2.45
N VAL A 320 -16.83 -1.55 -1.71
CA VAL A 320 -16.48 -2.72 -0.89
C VAL A 320 -17.55 -3.01 0.15
N ASP A 321 -18.06 -1.99 0.85
CA ASP A 321 -19.12 -2.12 1.84
C ASP A 321 -20.45 -2.60 1.23
N GLU A 322 -20.75 -2.22 -0.01
CA GLU A 322 -21.91 -2.74 -0.74
C GLU A 322 -21.79 -4.24 -0.99
N GLY A 323 -20.60 -4.69 -1.45
CA GLY A 323 -20.32 -6.10 -1.60
C GLY A 323 -20.45 -6.87 -0.28
N MET A 324 -19.97 -6.29 0.82
CA MET A 324 -20.08 -6.89 2.15
C MET A 324 -21.52 -6.98 2.70
N ARG A 325 -22.47 -6.21 2.17
CA ARG A 325 -23.91 -6.36 2.51
C ARG A 325 -24.54 -7.59 1.88
N HIS A 326 -23.95 -8.15 0.82
CA HIS A 326 -24.43 -9.41 0.27
C HIS A 326 -24.13 -10.55 1.27
N PRO A 327 -25.13 -11.32 1.72
CA PRO A 327 -24.95 -12.26 2.84
C PRO A 327 -23.89 -13.33 2.58
N ASP A 328 -23.64 -13.67 1.32
CA ASP A 328 -22.70 -14.74 0.95
C ASP A 328 -21.25 -14.25 0.78
N ILE A 329 -20.98 -12.95 0.60
CA ILE A 329 -19.61 -12.44 0.51
C ILE A 329 -18.85 -12.62 1.84
N PRO A 330 -19.32 -12.16 3.00
CA PRO A 330 -18.64 -12.43 4.27
C PRO A 330 -18.48 -13.93 4.57
N ARG A 331 -19.44 -14.77 4.15
CA ARG A 331 -19.34 -16.23 4.29
C ARG A 331 -18.26 -16.82 3.40
N LEU A 332 -18.13 -16.35 2.14
CA LEU A 332 -17.04 -16.74 1.24
C LEU A 332 -15.67 -16.45 1.87
N LEU A 333 -15.50 -15.26 2.45
CA LEU A 333 -14.25 -14.87 3.10
C LEU A 333 -13.93 -15.77 4.31
N ARG A 334 -14.91 -16.06 5.17
CA ARG A 334 -14.72 -16.98 6.31
C ARG A 334 -14.38 -18.39 5.85
N HIS A 335 -15.06 -18.92 4.81
CA HIS A 335 -14.72 -20.23 4.25
C HIS A 335 -13.30 -20.25 3.69
N PHE A 336 -12.91 -19.22 2.95
CA PHE A 336 -11.54 -19.09 2.43
C PHE A 336 -10.49 -19.10 3.56
N TRP A 337 -10.70 -18.33 4.61
CA TRP A 337 -9.78 -18.32 5.75
C TRP A 337 -9.73 -19.66 6.47
N ASN A 338 -10.88 -20.22 6.82
CA ASN A 338 -10.94 -21.42 7.66
C ASN A 338 -10.49 -22.70 6.93
N LEU A 339 -10.80 -22.81 5.65
CA LEU A 339 -10.56 -24.02 4.87
C LEU A 339 -9.27 -23.99 4.06
N ASP A 340 -8.83 -22.79 3.59
CA ASP A 340 -7.71 -22.67 2.68
C ASP A 340 -6.53 -21.90 3.28
N ALA A 341 -6.70 -20.59 3.59
CA ALA A 341 -5.58 -19.69 3.78
C ALA A 341 -4.94 -19.76 5.17
N SER A 342 -5.74 -19.77 6.26
CA SER A 342 -5.19 -19.67 7.64
C SER A 342 -4.31 -20.85 8.02
N ARG A 343 -4.59 -22.04 7.48
CA ARG A 343 -3.78 -23.25 7.72
C ARG A 343 -2.42 -23.23 6.99
N LEU A 344 -2.25 -22.31 6.09
CA LEU A 344 -1.06 -22.17 5.24
C LEU A 344 -0.24 -20.93 5.58
N VAL A 345 -0.55 -20.24 6.67
CA VAL A 345 0.16 -19.07 7.16
C VAL A 345 0.77 -19.40 8.52
N ASP A 346 2.06 -19.07 8.68
CA ASP A 346 2.72 -19.11 9.97
C ASP A 346 2.64 -17.70 10.58
N PRO A 347 1.72 -17.46 11.53
CA PRO A 347 1.54 -16.13 12.12
C PRO A 347 2.69 -15.81 13.09
N PRO A 348 2.93 -14.52 13.38
CA PRO A 348 3.87 -14.12 14.41
C PRO A 348 3.48 -14.68 15.79
N SER A 349 4.48 -14.78 16.67
CA SER A 349 4.27 -15.30 18.03
C SER A 349 3.17 -14.54 18.78
N GLY A 350 2.19 -15.27 19.31
CA GLY A 350 1.06 -14.69 20.04
C GLY A 350 0.00 -13.96 19.19
N TYR A 351 0.09 -14.04 17.87
CA TYR A 351 -0.85 -13.36 16.97
C TYR A 351 -2.14 -14.16 16.78
N SER A 352 -3.29 -13.53 16.96
CA SER A 352 -4.60 -14.14 16.72
C SER A 352 -5.05 -13.92 15.27
N VAL A 353 -4.97 -14.97 14.46
CA VAL A 353 -5.49 -14.98 13.08
C VAL A 353 -6.99 -14.74 13.05
N GLU A 354 -7.73 -15.33 13.98
CA GLU A 354 -9.18 -15.16 14.07
C GLU A 354 -9.57 -13.71 14.37
N ALA A 355 -8.95 -13.08 15.37
CA ALA A 355 -9.20 -11.67 15.67
C ALA A 355 -8.85 -10.76 14.48
N PHE A 356 -7.79 -11.08 13.74
CA PHE A 356 -7.41 -10.32 12.55
C PHE A 356 -8.43 -10.45 11.43
N THR A 357 -8.92 -11.67 11.13
CA THR A 357 -9.90 -11.89 10.06
C THR A 357 -11.26 -11.27 10.37
N GLU A 358 -11.72 -11.31 11.62
CA GLU A 358 -12.93 -10.58 12.02
C GLU A 358 -12.74 -9.06 11.90
N LYS A 359 -11.55 -8.54 12.24
CA LYS A 359 -11.23 -7.13 12.02
C LYS A 359 -11.27 -6.77 10.53
N VAL A 360 -10.82 -7.65 9.63
CA VAL A 360 -10.94 -7.43 8.17
C VAL A 360 -12.40 -7.34 7.74
N ILE A 361 -13.31 -8.18 8.27
CA ILE A 361 -14.75 -8.08 8.02
C ILE A 361 -15.31 -6.72 8.45
N GLU A 362 -14.98 -6.26 9.66
CA GLU A 362 -15.42 -4.95 10.17
C GLU A 362 -14.93 -3.80 9.27
N ARG A 363 -13.65 -3.84 8.85
CA ARG A 363 -13.03 -2.81 8.00
C ARG A 363 -13.70 -2.74 6.63
N PHE A 364 -13.92 -3.88 5.99
CA PHE A 364 -14.55 -3.96 4.66
C PHE A 364 -16.01 -3.54 4.68
N ALA A 365 -16.71 -3.80 5.77
CA ALA A 365 -18.11 -3.42 5.95
C ALA A 365 -18.31 -1.91 6.29
N ASN A 366 -17.24 -1.13 6.44
CA ASN A 366 -17.33 0.28 6.82
C ASN A 366 -17.83 1.17 5.65
N PRO A 367 -19.08 1.66 5.67
CA PRO A 367 -19.67 2.44 4.56
C PRO A 367 -19.08 3.85 4.44
N ALA A 368 -18.40 4.34 5.49
CA ALA A 368 -17.82 5.68 5.47
C ALA A 368 -16.58 5.77 4.59
N ILE A 369 -15.88 4.64 4.38
CA ILE A 369 -14.65 4.60 3.57
C ILE A 369 -14.94 4.76 2.08
N LYS A 370 -16.06 4.25 1.58
CA LYS A 370 -16.44 4.27 0.16
C LYS A 370 -15.32 3.78 -0.75
N ASP A 371 -14.68 2.68 -0.37
CA ASP A 371 -13.61 2.10 -1.16
C ASP A 371 -14.16 1.46 -2.43
N GLN A 372 -13.68 1.93 -3.59
CA GLN A 372 -14.21 1.50 -4.89
C GLN A 372 -13.70 0.11 -5.24
N LEU A 373 -14.59 -0.80 -5.61
CA LEU A 373 -14.24 -2.15 -6.05
C LEU A 373 -13.36 -2.14 -7.30
N THR A 374 -13.55 -1.18 -8.22
CA THR A 374 -12.67 -1.03 -9.40
C THR A 374 -11.24 -0.65 -9.02
N ARG A 375 -11.03 0.13 -7.93
CA ARG A 375 -9.69 0.42 -7.40
C ARG A 375 -9.04 -0.85 -6.81
N VAL A 376 -9.82 -1.66 -6.11
CA VAL A 376 -9.34 -2.95 -5.57
C VAL A 376 -9.00 -3.91 -6.71
N ALA A 377 -9.87 -4.01 -7.71
CA ALA A 377 -9.71 -4.89 -8.87
C ALA A 377 -8.58 -4.48 -9.83
N HIS A 378 -8.19 -3.18 -9.84
CA HIS A 378 -7.11 -2.66 -10.70
C HIS A 378 -5.84 -3.50 -10.57
N ASP A 379 -5.21 -3.84 -11.70
CA ASP A 379 -4.01 -4.69 -11.76
C ASP A 379 -4.20 -6.05 -11.10
N GLY A 380 -5.33 -6.66 -11.38
CA GLY A 380 -5.76 -7.92 -10.77
C GLY A 380 -4.86 -9.09 -11.12
N ALA A 381 -4.38 -9.17 -12.34
CA ALA A 381 -3.48 -10.23 -12.77
C ALA A 381 -2.25 -10.34 -11.87
N SER A 382 -1.55 -9.22 -11.63
CA SER A 382 -0.38 -9.19 -10.73
C SER A 382 -0.74 -9.45 -9.27
N LYS A 383 -1.83 -8.84 -8.79
CA LYS A 383 -2.26 -8.97 -7.38
C LYS A 383 -2.67 -10.41 -7.03
N ILE A 384 -3.38 -11.11 -7.93
CA ILE A 384 -3.73 -12.53 -7.74
C ILE A 384 -2.45 -13.35 -7.58
N VAL A 385 -1.43 -13.10 -8.40
CA VAL A 385 -0.12 -13.76 -8.29
C VAL A 385 0.49 -13.56 -6.89
N VAL A 386 0.51 -12.32 -6.44
CA VAL A 386 1.17 -11.94 -5.17
C VAL A 386 0.42 -12.50 -3.96
N PHE A 387 -0.92 -12.42 -3.94
CA PHE A 387 -1.71 -12.69 -2.74
C PHE A 387 -2.30 -14.11 -2.69
N HIS A 388 -2.64 -14.70 -3.83
CA HIS A 388 -3.22 -16.04 -3.92
C HIS A 388 -2.25 -17.11 -4.40
N GLY A 389 -1.19 -16.73 -5.12
CA GLY A 389 -0.31 -17.67 -5.81
C GLY A 389 0.29 -18.75 -4.90
N LYS A 390 0.80 -18.38 -3.72
CA LYS A 390 1.31 -19.34 -2.74
C LYS A 390 0.22 -20.26 -2.19
N THR A 391 -0.99 -19.73 -1.95
CA THR A 391 -2.13 -20.51 -1.48
C THR A 391 -2.55 -21.54 -2.53
N ILE A 392 -2.71 -21.10 -3.78
CA ILE A 392 -3.03 -21.99 -4.91
C ILE A 392 -1.98 -23.10 -5.04
N ALA A 393 -0.69 -22.74 -5.08
CA ALA A 393 0.39 -23.72 -5.22
C ALA A 393 0.39 -24.76 -4.09
N GLN A 394 0.19 -24.33 -2.84
CA GLN A 394 0.14 -25.21 -1.68
C GLN A 394 -1.11 -26.11 -1.71
N LEU A 395 -2.28 -25.59 -2.10
CA LEU A 395 -3.50 -26.39 -2.25
C LEU A 395 -3.35 -27.44 -3.37
N ILE A 396 -2.71 -27.10 -4.48
CA ILE A 396 -2.38 -28.06 -5.54
C ILE A 396 -1.47 -29.18 -4.99
N ALA A 397 -0.39 -28.80 -4.34
CA ALA A 397 0.62 -29.73 -3.82
C ALA A 397 0.06 -30.65 -2.72
N ASN A 398 -0.78 -30.12 -1.81
CA ASN A 398 -1.30 -30.85 -0.67
C ASN A 398 -2.62 -31.60 -0.96
N GLY A 399 -3.14 -31.53 -2.18
CA GLY A 399 -4.42 -32.15 -2.52
C GLY A 399 -5.64 -31.42 -1.96
N GLY A 400 -5.52 -30.16 -1.53
CA GLY A 400 -6.57 -29.35 -0.96
C GLY A 400 -7.71 -29.02 -1.93
N ASP A 401 -8.80 -28.45 -1.42
CA ASP A 401 -9.92 -28.00 -2.25
C ASP A 401 -9.53 -26.75 -3.04
N LEU A 402 -9.75 -26.77 -4.34
CA LEU A 402 -9.39 -25.69 -5.27
C LEU A 402 -10.59 -24.84 -5.70
N THR A 403 -11.79 -25.14 -5.18
CA THR A 403 -13.05 -24.58 -5.70
C THR A 403 -13.12 -23.06 -5.50
N ARG A 404 -12.68 -22.54 -4.34
CA ARG A 404 -12.72 -21.10 -4.04
C ARG A 404 -11.69 -20.32 -4.86
N GLU A 405 -10.50 -20.87 -5.06
CA GLU A 405 -9.47 -20.26 -5.93
C GLU A 405 -9.88 -20.33 -7.40
N ALA A 406 -10.52 -21.43 -7.83
CA ALA A 406 -11.10 -21.53 -9.17
C ALA A 406 -12.24 -20.53 -9.38
N PHE A 407 -13.06 -20.27 -8.34
CA PHE A 407 -14.10 -19.25 -8.37
C PHE A 407 -13.51 -17.84 -8.50
N LEU A 408 -12.44 -17.52 -7.77
CA LEU A 408 -11.70 -16.27 -7.94
C LEU A 408 -11.28 -16.06 -9.39
N ILE A 409 -10.59 -17.05 -10.00
CA ILE A 409 -10.08 -16.94 -11.37
C ILE A 409 -11.21 -16.85 -12.40
N ALA A 410 -12.30 -17.59 -12.21
CA ALA A 410 -13.44 -17.54 -13.11
C ALA A 410 -14.22 -16.21 -13.01
N CYS A 411 -14.34 -15.64 -11.82
CA CYS A 411 -14.88 -14.29 -11.64
C CYS A 411 -13.95 -13.22 -12.22
N PHE A 412 -12.63 -13.37 -12.06
CA PHE A 412 -11.65 -12.49 -12.70
C PHE A 412 -11.76 -12.51 -14.23
N GLU A 413 -11.89 -13.70 -14.85
CA GLU A 413 -12.12 -13.78 -16.30
C GLU A 413 -13.37 -13.02 -16.75
N ARG A 414 -14.49 -13.18 -16.03
CA ARG A 414 -15.72 -12.44 -16.35
C ARG A 414 -15.56 -10.94 -16.15
N TYR A 415 -14.86 -10.52 -15.10
CA TYR A 415 -14.52 -9.11 -14.84
C TYR A 415 -13.79 -8.49 -16.04
N LEU A 416 -12.89 -9.21 -16.70
CA LEU A 416 -12.19 -8.71 -17.89
C LEU A 416 -13.14 -8.34 -19.04
N GLY A 417 -14.38 -8.82 -19.02
CA GLY A 417 -15.44 -8.42 -19.95
C GLY A 417 -16.00 -7.02 -19.72
N GLY A 418 -15.75 -6.40 -18.58
CA GLY A 418 -16.18 -5.03 -18.23
C GLY A 418 -17.68 -4.85 -18.06
N ILE A 419 -18.43 -5.94 -17.81
CA ILE A 419 -19.90 -5.92 -17.72
C ILE A 419 -20.31 -6.82 -16.55
N ASP A 420 -21.25 -6.35 -15.69
CA ASP A 420 -21.81 -7.15 -14.62
C ASP A 420 -22.93 -8.10 -15.08
N ASP A 421 -23.48 -8.92 -14.20
CA ASP A 421 -24.51 -9.91 -14.51
C ASP A 421 -25.84 -9.28 -15.01
N GLU A 422 -26.05 -7.99 -14.77
CA GLU A 422 -27.24 -7.24 -15.24
C GLU A 422 -26.95 -6.50 -16.56
N GLY A 423 -25.72 -6.58 -17.07
CA GLY A 423 -25.30 -5.91 -18.32
C GLY A 423 -24.83 -4.46 -18.12
N VAL A 424 -24.62 -4.00 -16.89
CA VAL A 424 -24.12 -2.66 -16.59
C VAL A 424 -22.61 -2.63 -16.72
N PRO A 425 -22.04 -1.70 -17.51
CA PRO A 425 -20.61 -1.62 -17.71
C PRO A 425 -19.87 -1.06 -16.48
N PHE A 426 -18.61 -1.47 -16.33
CA PHE A 426 -17.63 -0.91 -15.38
C PHE A 426 -16.23 -0.88 -16.01
N ASP A 427 -15.35 -0.05 -15.46
CA ASP A 427 -13.99 0.10 -15.97
C ASP A 427 -13.10 -1.09 -15.57
N VAL A 428 -12.34 -1.59 -16.55
CA VAL A 428 -11.30 -2.62 -16.38
C VAL A 428 -9.95 -2.00 -16.62
N ASN A 429 -9.04 -2.14 -15.66
CA ASN A 429 -7.68 -1.63 -15.79
C ASN A 429 -6.67 -2.70 -15.37
N GLU A 430 -6.10 -3.37 -16.40
CA GLU A 430 -5.16 -4.48 -16.29
C GLU A 430 -3.86 -4.17 -17.06
N PRO A 431 -2.99 -3.31 -16.53
CA PRO A 431 -1.79 -2.86 -17.23
C PRO A 431 -0.79 -3.97 -17.52
N HIS A 432 -0.81 -5.07 -16.75
CA HIS A 432 0.08 -6.21 -16.91
C HIS A 432 -0.48 -7.33 -17.80
N ILE A 433 -1.68 -7.16 -18.37
CA ILE A 433 -2.18 -8.03 -19.43
C ILE A 433 -1.75 -7.46 -20.78
N GLY A 434 -0.74 -8.07 -21.39
CA GLY A 434 -0.21 -7.65 -22.69
C GLY A 434 -1.16 -7.89 -23.85
N SER A 435 -0.89 -7.26 -24.99
CA SER A 435 -1.72 -7.40 -26.20
C SER A 435 -1.86 -8.85 -26.68
N ALA A 436 -0.82 -9.67 -26.51
CA ALA A 436 -0.85 -11.09 -26.86
C ALA A 436 -1.82 -11.88 -25.97
N ASP A 437 -1.87 -11.59 -24.67
CA ASP A 437 -2.80 -12.24 -23.74
C ASP A 437 -4.23 -11.76 -23.97
N TRP A 438 -4.44 -10.46 -24.22
CA TRP A 438 -5.75 -9.96 -24.65
C TRP A 438 -6.25 -10.66 -25.94
N ALA A 439 -5.36 -10.96 -26.90
CA ALA A 439 -5.73 -11.69 -28.10
C ALA A 439 -6.14 -13.14 -27.79
N LYS A 440 -5.43 -13.83 -26.88
CA LYS A 440 -5.80 -15.19 -26.43
C LYS A 440 -7.16 -15.19 -25.72
N LEU A 441 -7.40 -14.25 -24.78
CA LEU A 441 -8.66 -14.13 -24.04
C LEU A 441 -9.87 -13.93 -24.98
N ARG A 442 -9.67 -13.25 -26.11
CA ARG A 442 -10.70 -13.05 -27.13
C ARG A 442 -10.79 -14.20 -28.13
N GLY A 443 -9.84 -15.13 -28.12
CA GLY A 443 -9.69 -16.22 -29.12
C GLY A 443 -10.64 -17.39 -28.93
N GLY A 444 -11.51 -17.38 -27.89
CA GLY A 444 -12.53 -18.42 -27.69
C GLY A 444 -12.02 -19.70 -27.00
N ASP A 445 -10.76 -19.77 -26.57
CA ASP A 445 -10.28 -20.87 -25.73
C ASP A 445 -10.79 -20.65 -24.29
N PRO A 446 -11.65 -21.53 -23.73
CA PRO A 446 -12.23 -21.37 -22.39
C PRO A 446 -11.21 -21.49 -21.25
N LEU A 447 -9.96 -21.85 -21.55
CA LEU A 447 -8.86 -21.94 -20.58
C LEU A 447 -7.82 -20.84 -20.79
N ALA A 448 -8.06 -19.86 -21.66
CA ALA A 448 -7.10 -18.83 -22.00
C ALA A 448 -6.61 -18.03 -20.78
N VAL A 449 -7.50 -17.72 -19.83
CA VAL A 449 -7.16 -16.99 -18.60
C VAL A 449 -6.14 -17.73 -17.73
N LEU A 450 -6.14 -19.06 -17.75
CA LEU A 450 -5.20 -19.89 -16.99
C LEU A 450 -3.77 -19.87 -17.56
N ASP A 451 -3.59 -19.30 -18.76
CA ASP A 451 -2.31 -19.30 -19.51
C ASP A 451 -1.86 -17.88 -19.91
N ILE A 452 -2.40 -16.85 -19.26
CA ILE A 452 -1.87 -15.50 -19.41
C ILE A 452 -0.46 -15.43 -18.81
N GLU A 453 0.37 -14.52 -19.31
CA GLU A 453 1.79 -14.39 -18.89
C GLU A 453 1.94 -14.33 -17.38
N ALA A 454 1.11 -13.52 -16.72
CA ALA A 454 1.13 -13.37 -15.26
C ALA A 454 0.92 -14.68 -14.51
N PHE A 455 0.06 -15.60 -15.00
CA PHE A 455 -0.25 -16.87 -14.33
C PHE A 455 0.64 -18.03 -14.75
N ARG A 456 1.52 -17.84 -15.73
CA ARG A 456 2.39 -18.91 -16.26
C ARG A 456 3.23 -19.58 -15.17
N GLY A 457 3.74 -18.81 -14.20
CA GLY A 457 4.53 -19.32 -13.08
C GLY A 457 3.77 -20.28 -12.14
N PHE A 458 2.43 -20.28 -12.16
CA PHE A 458 1.61 -21.18 -11.32
C PHE A 458 1.30 -22.52 -12.01
N GLY A 459 1.45 -22.61 -13.33
CA GLY A 459 1.13 -23.81 -14.05
C GLY A 459 -0.35 -24.23 -13.94
N LEU A 460 -1.28 -23.27 -13.81
CA LEU A 460 -2.71 -23.54 -13.57
C LEU A 460 -3.29 -24.43 -14.68
N ARG A 461 -3.00 -24.11 -15.94
CA ARG A 461 -3.45 -24.88 -17.11
C ARG A 461 -2.87 -26.30 -17.12
N GLY A 462 -1.70 -26.50 -16.54
CA GLY A 462 -1.04 -27.81 -16.40
C GLY A 462 -1.55 -28.66 -15.24
N SER A 463 -2.39 -28.13 -14.37
CA SER A 463 -2.97 -28.85 -13.22
C SER A 463 -4.37 -29.40 -13.57
N PRO A 464 -4.54 -30.70 -13.82
CA PRO A 464 -5.85 -31.28 -14.19
C PRO A 464 -6.93 -31.01 -13.14
N ARG A 465 -6.54 -31.00 -11.83
CA ARG A 465 -7.46 -30.71 -10.73
C ARG A 465 -7.94 -29.26 -10.75
N PHE A 466 -7.02 -28.31 -11.00
CA PHE A 466 -7.39 -26.89 -11.09
C PHE A 466 -8.27 -26.63 -12.30
N VAL A 467 -7.90 -27.18 -13.47
CA VAL A 467 -8.68 -27.08 -14.71
C VAL A 467 -10.11 -27.61 -14.51
N ALA A 468 -10.26 -28.78 -13.88
CA ALA A 468 -11.58 -29.36 -13.60
C ALA A 468 -12.43 -28.47 -12.69
N ALA A 469 -11.85 -27.95 -11.60
CA ALA A 469 -12.51 -27.03 -10.69
C ALA A 469 -12.93 -25.74 -11.41
N TYR A 470 -12.02 -25.15 -12.17
CA TYR A 470 -12.26 -23.93 -12.94
C TYR A 470 -13.38 -24.11 -13.97
N GLN A 471 -13.33 -25.17 -14.79
CA GLN A 471 -14.37 -25.45 -15.79
C GLN A 471 -15.75 -25.67 -15.15
N SER A 472 -15.81 -26.35 -14.01
CA SER A 472 -17.06 -26.54 -13.26
C SER A 472 -17.66 -25.20 -12.83
N VAL A 473 -16.85 -24.33 -12.23
CA VAL A 473 -17.28 -23.02 -11.75
C VAL A 473 -17.62 -22.08 -12.92
N ALA A 474 -16.78 -22.02 -13.96
CA ALA A 474 -17.03 -21.19 -15.13
C ALA A 474 -18.35 -21.54 -15.83
N LYS A 475 -18.67 -22.85 -15.93
CA LYS A 475 -19.95 -23.33 -16.45
C LYS A 475 -21.13 -22.87 -15.57
N GLN A 476 -21.00 -22.93 -14.27
CA GLN A 476 -22.04 -22.46 -13.32
C GLN A 476 -22.24 -20.95 -13.45
N LEU A 477 -21.18 -20.17 -13.46
CA LEU A 477 -21.23 -18.71 -13.66
C LEU A 477 -21.95 -18.35 -14.99
N ALA A 478 -21.66 -19.07 -16.05
CA ALA A 478 -22.28 -18.82 -17.37
C ALA A 478 -23.79 -19.19 -17.37
N SER A 479 -24.21 -20.22 -16.63
CA SER A 479 -25.59 -20.72 -16.68
C SER A 479 -26.53 -20.05 -15.69
N GLN A 480 -26.05 -19.58 -14.53
CA GLN A 480 -26.91 -19.13 -13.44
C GLN A 480 -26.46 -17.80 -12.79
N GLY A 481 -25.37 -17.20 -13.28
CA GLY A 481 -24.82 -15.95 -12.76
C GLY A 481 -24.00 -16.11 -11.48
N THR A 482 -23.45 -15.00 -11.01
CA THR A 482 -22.48 -14.97 -9.91
C THR A 482 -23.11 -15.29 -8.55
N ALA A 483 -24.25 -14.68 -8.25
CA ALA A 483 -24.92 -14.88 -6.94
C ALA A 483 -25.32 -16.34 -6.70
N ALA A 484 -25.96 -16.99 -7.68
CA ALA A 484 -26.39 -18.38 -7.55
C ALA A 484 -25.21 -19.35 -7.48
N THR A 485 -24.14 -19.09 -8.24
CA THR A 485 -22.90 -19.88 -8.19
C THR A 485 -22.23 -19.76 -6.84
N LEU A 486 -22.14 -18.55 -6.26
CA LEU A 486 -21.58 -18.33 -4.92
C LEU A 486 -22.40 -19.07 -3.85
N ALA A 487 -23.72 -18.95 -3.89
CA ALA A 487 -24.60 -19.66 -2.95
C ALA A 487 -24.42 -21.18 -3.01
N GLN A 488 -24.30 -21.75 -4.22
CA GLN A 488 -24.06 -23.18 -4.43
C GLN A 488 -22.67 -23.60 -3.89
N LEU A 489 -21.62 -22.81 -4.16
CA LEU A 489 -20.27 -23.06 -3.64
C LEU A 489 -20.26 -23.14 -2.10
N LEU A 490 -20.95 -22.21 -1.44
CA LEU A 490 -21.03 -22.16 0.00
C LEU A 490 -21.89 -23.28 0.62
N ALA A 491 -22.85 -23.82 -0.13
CA ALA A 491 -23.65 -24.98 0.32
C ALA A 491 -22.83 -26.27 0.34
N GLN A 492 -21.94 -26.47 -0.65
CA GLN A 492 -21.06 -27.63 -0.73
C GLN A 492 -19.96 -27.64 0.35
N GLY A 493 -19.52 -26.48 0.83
CA GLY A 493 -18.52 -26.38 1.90
C GLY A 493 -19.00 -26.80 3.29
N ARG A 494 -20.32 -26.91 3.53
CA ARG A 494 -20.87 -27.33 4.83
C ARG A 494 -20.65 -28.81 5.13
N ASP A 495 -20.50 -29.65 4.11
CA ASP A 495 -20.32 -31.09 4.30
C ASP A 495 -18.93 -31.46 4.82
N HIS A 496 -17.96 -30.50 4.80
CA HIS A 496 -16.61 -30.70 5.31
C HIS A 496 -16.35 -30.16 6.73
N GLU A 497 -17.31 -29.43 7.34
CA GLU A 497 -17.21 -28.94 8.73
C GLU A 497 -17.62 -30.00 9.79
N HIS A 498 -18.18 -31.12 9.38
CA HIS A 498 -18.73 -32.17 10.28
C HIS A 498 -18.12 -33.56 10.07
N GLY A 499 -16.95 -33.63 9.40
CA GLY A 499 -16.22 -34.87 9.17
C GLY A 499 -14.91 -35.00 9.98
#